data_edcc07524844c70690ca49213cbe7c6f
#
_entry.id   edcc07524844c70690ca49213cbe7c6f
#
_cell.length_a   1.000
_cell.length_b   1.000
_cell.length_c   1.000
_cell.angle_alpha   90.00
_cell.angle_beta   90.00
_cell.angle_gamma   90.00
#
_symmetry.space_group_name_H-M   'P 1'
#
loop_
_entity.id
_entity.type
_entity.pdbx_description
1 polymer ?
#
loop_
_entity_poly.entity_id
_entity_poly.type
_entity_poly.pdbx_seq_one_letter_code
_entity_poly.pdbx_strand_id
1 'polypeptide(L)'
;GFMATRVSELYGCRAALINPAVRPHELLCDYLGPQVNLYTDERYELLPTHMDELRALAVPVTAPERLWILQQQEDEVLDYRKALREYEFARLSLECGGNHAFVGFERYPAQIIHFLGL
;
A
#
# COMPACT_ATOMS: atom_id res chain seq x y z
N GLY A 1 1.52 -2.14 1.44
CA GLY A 1 0.29 -1.43 1.88
C GLY A 1 -0.93 -2.33 1.90
N PHE A 2 -1.38 -2.79 0.77
CA PHE A 2 -2.63 -3.56 0.63
C PHE A 2 -2.68 -4.81 1.52
N MET A 3 -1.68 -5.66 1.43
CA MET A 3 -1.62 -6.88 2.26
C MET A 3 -1.41 -6.58 3.74
N ALA A 4 -0.64 -5.55 4.06
CA ALA A 4 -0.44 -5.15 5.45
C ALA A 4 -1.74 -4.68 6.11
N THR A 5 -2.59 -3.97 5.37
CA THR A 5 -3.93 -3.58 5.83
C THR A 5 -4.77 -4.82 6.16
N ARG A 6 -4.77 -5.81 5.27
CA ARG A 6 -5.49 -7.07 5.52
C ARG A 6 -4.98 -7.79 6.76
N VAL A 7 -3.67 -7.92 6.90
CA VAL A 7 -3.05 -8.56 8.08
C VAL A 7 -3.43 -7.82 9.37
N SER A 8 -3.38 -6.50 9.35
CA SER A 8 -3.79 -5.67 10.49
C SER A 8 -5.25 -5.92 10.88
N GLU A 9 -6.15 -5.93 9.91
CA GLU A 9 -7.58 -6.15 10.17
C GLU A 9 -7.88 -7.57 10.66
N LEU A 10 -7.22 -8.59 10.09
CA LEU A 10 -7.47 -9.98 10.48
C LEU A 10 -6.85 -10.36 11.83
N TYR A 11 -5.69 -9.84 12.16
CA TYR A 11 -4.92 -10.25 13.33
C TYR A 11 -4.81 -9.20 14.43
N GLY A 12 -5.33 -8.02 14.21
CA GLY A 12 -5.35 -6.95 15.21
C GLY A 12 -4.00 -6.31 15.49
N CYS A 13 -3.03 -6.46 14.60
CA CYS A 13 -1.72 -5.82 14.75
C CYS A 13 -1.68 -4.42 14.13
N ARG A 14 -0.74 -3.60 14.58
CA ARG A 14 -0.47 -2.29 13.98
C ARG A 14 0.33 -2.46 12.68
N ALA A 15 0.16 -1.52 11.77
CA ALA A 15 0.91 -1.50 10.52
C ALA A 15 1.27 -0.06 10.10
N ALA A 16 2.48 0.13 9.62
CA ALA A 16 2.90 1.36 8.96
C ALA A 16 2.88 1.12 7.45
N LEU A 17 2.15 1.97 6.72
CA LEU A 17 1.98 1.85 5.28
C LEU A 17 2.70 2.99 4.58
N ILE A 18 3.62 2.66 3.69
CA ILE A 18 4.47 3.64 3.01
C ILE A 18 4.05 3.71 1.56
N ASN A 19 3.54 4.87 1.13
CA ASN A 19 2.99 5.07 -0.20
C ASN A 19 2.11 3.88 -0.64
N PRO A 20 1.05 3.55 0.12
CA PRO A 20 0.31 2.31 -0.10
C PRO A 20 -0.52 2.33 -1.39
N ALA A 21 -0.54 1.20 -2.07
CA ALA A 21 -1.49 0.96 -3.14
C ALA A 21 -2.89 0.75 -2.55
N VAL A 22 -3.86 1.41 -3.15
CA VAL A 22 -5.27 1.29 -2.83
C VAL A 22 -5.97 0.60 -3.99
N ARG A 23 -6.73 -0.45 -3.68
CA ARG A 23 -7.47 -1.22 -4.68
C ARG A 23 -6.57 -1.68 -5.85
N PRO A 24 -5.53 -2.49 -5.57
CA PRO A 24 -4.58 -2.91 -6.60
C PRO A 24 -5.24 -3.67 -7.75
N HIS A 25 -6.38 -4.32 -7.53
CA HIS A 25 -7.15 -4.97 -8.57
C HIS A 25 -7.69 -3.99 -9.63
N GLU A 26 -7.95 -2.73 -9.25
CA GLU A 26 -8.33 -1.68 -10.22
C GLU A 26 -7.11 -1.14 -10.97
N LEU A 27 -6.01 -0.92 -10.25
CA LEU A 27 -4.75 -0.42 -10.85
C LEU A 27 -4.18 -1.39 -11.87
N LEU A 28 -4.19 -2.69 -11.56
CA LEU A 28 -3.57 -3.71 -12.40
C LEU A 28 -4.42 -4.13 -13.59
N CYS A 29 -5.68 -3.70 -13.68
CA CYS A 29 -6.51 -3.99 -14.85
C CYS A 29 -5.88 -3.52 -16.16
N ASP A 30 -5.11 -2.42 -16.15
CA ASP A 30 -4.43 -1.88 -17.32
C ASP A 30 -3.19 -2.71 -17.72
N TYR A 31 -2.78 -3.64 -16.88
CA TYR A 31 -1.59 -4.47 -17.07
C TYR A 31 -1.92 -5.94 -17.37
N LEU A 32 -3.18 -6.24 -17.69
CA LEU A 32 -3.59 -7.60 -18.06
C LEU A 32 -2.84 -8.06 -19.30
N GLY A 33 -2.48 -9.35 -19.33
CA GLY A 33 -1.77 -9.98 -20.42
C GLY A 33 -0.36 -10.42 -20.06
N PRO A 34 0.50 -10.63 -21.07
CA PRO A 34 1.87 -11.11 -20.85
C PRO A 34 2.72 -10.13 -20.03
N GLN A 35 3.44 -10.66 -19.04
CA GLN A 35 4.35 -9.92 -18.17
C GLN A 35 5.69 -10.65 -18.07
N VAL A 36 6.72 -9.92 -17.67
CA VAL A 36 8.06 -10.48 -17.43
C VAL A 36 8.54 -10.02 -16.06
N ASN A 37 9.02 -10.96 -15.25
CA ASN A 37 9.72 -10.62 -14.02
C ASN A 37 11.11 -10.09 -14.36
N LEU A 38 11.37 -8.82 -14.07
CA LEU A 38 12.61 -8.13 -14.42
C LEU A 38 13.84 -8.67 -13.67
N TYR A 39 13.66 -9.41 -12.59
CA TYR A 39 14.75 -9.98 -11.80
C TYR A 39 15.10 -11.41 -12.20
N THR A 40 14.12 -12.20 -12.64
CA THR A 40 14.28 -13.63 -12.94
C THR A 40 14.09 -13.95 -14.42
N ASP A 41 13.68 -12.98 -15.25
CA ASP A 41 13.25 -13.16 -16.64
C ASP A 41 12.09 -14.17 -16.81
N GLU A 42 11.45 -14.56 -15.72
CA GLU A 42 10.28 -15.41 -15.75
C GLU A 42 9.13 -14.69 -16.45
N ARG A 43 8.53 -15.38 -17.41
CA ARG A 43 7.35 -14.89 -18.12
C ARG A 43 6.09 -15.47 -17.52
N TYR A 44 5.08 -14.62 -17.32
CA TYR A 44 3.78 -15.02 -16.85
C TYR A 44 2.70 -14.17 -17.51
N GLU A 45 1.47 -14.58 -17.36
CA GLU A 45 0.32 -13.83 -17.88
C GLU A 45 -0.54 -13.34 -16.71
N LEU A 46 -0.82 -12.04 -16.69
CA LEU A 46 -1.73 -11.45 -15.72
C LEU A 46 -3.15 -11.60 -16.25
N LEU A 47 -3.94 -12.46 -15.59
CA LEU A 47 -5.29 -12.83 -16.00
C LEU A 47 -6.36 -12.03 -15.25
N PRO A 48 -7.57 -11.86 -15.83
CA PRO A 48 -8.72 -11.29 -15.12
C PRO A 48 -9.03 -12.00 -13.80
N THR A 49 -8.82 -13.31 -13.72
CA THR A 49 -9.01 -14.08 -12.47
C THR A 49 -8.08 -13.64 -11.36
N HIS A 50 -6.87 -13.15 -11.67
CA HIS A 50 -5.95 -12.57 -10.69
C HIS A 50 -6.53 -11.31 -10.06
N MET A 51 -7.29 -10.52 -10.83
CA MET A 51 -7.99 -9.33 -10.30
C MET A 51 -9.09 -9.73 -9.34
N ASP A 52 -9.82 -10.81 -9.62
CA ASP A 52 -10.83 -11.34 -8.72
C ASP A 52 -10.21 -11.86 -7.43
N GLU A 53 -9.07 -12.53 -7.51
CA GLU A 53 -8.30 -12.98 -6.34
C GLU A 53 -7.86 -11.80 -5.46
N LEU A 54 -7.33 -10.74 -6.06
CA LEU A 54 -6.94 -9.53 -5.34
C LEU A 54 -8.15 -8.85 -4.71
N ARG A 55 -9.27 -8.74 -5.42
CA ARG A 55 -10.50 -8.16 -4.88
C ARG A 55 -11.00 -8.95 -3.68
N ALA A 56 -10.91 -10.28 -3.72
CA ALA A 56 -11.30 -11.14 -2.62
C ALA A 56 -10.43 -10.94 -1.36
N LEU A 57 -9.20 -10.46 -1.52
CA LEU A 57 -8.29 -10.14 -0.42
C LEU A 57 -8.54 -8.76 0.18
N ALA A 58 -9.29 -7.89 -0.49
CA ALA A 58 -9.60 -6.56 0.00
C ALA A 58 -10.46 -6.63 1.26
N VAL A 59 -10.16 -5.78 2.24
CA VAL A 59 -10.93 -5.66 3.48
C VAL A 59 -11.21 -4.19 3.77
N PRO A 60 -12.35 -3.86 4.38
CA PRO A 60 -12.60 -2.51 4.84
C PRO A 60 -11.67 -2.16 6.01
N VAL A 61 -11.34 -0.88 6.15
CA VAL A 61 -10.59 -0.37 7.30
C VAL A 61 -11.57 -0.14 8.45
N THR A 62 -11.58 -1.04 9.43
CA THR A 62 -12.47 -0.96 10.60
C THR A 62 -11.76 -0.47 11.85
N ALA A 63 -10.43 -0.58 11.90
CA ALA A 63 -9.60 -0.17 13.03
C ALA A 63 -8.47 0.77 12.54
N PRO A 64 -8.81 1.99 12.09
CA PRO A 64 -7.82 2.93 11.53
C PRO A 64 -6.75 3.35 12.53
N GLU A 65 -7.02 3.28 13.83
CA GLU A 65 -6.06 3.58 14.89
C GLU A 65 -4.85 2.64 14.91
N ARG A 66 -4.94 1.48 14.25
CA ARG A 66 -3.82 0.54 14.09
C ARG A 66 -2.92 0.86 12.92
N LEU A 67 -3.30 1.84 12.09
CA LEU A 67 -2.62 2.16 10.85
C LEU A 67 -1.94 3.52 10.93
N TRP A 68 -0.72 3.59 10.44
CA TRP A 68 -0.01 4.83 10.21
C TRP A 68 0.40 4.92 8.75
N ILE A 69 -0.13 5.90 8.05
CA ILE A 69 0.11 6.11 6.62
C ILE A 69 1.19 7.16 6.46
N LEU A 70 2.26 6.79 5.78
CA LEU A 70 3.35 7.66 5.37
C LEU A 70 3.21 7.87 3.85
N GLN A 71 2.85 9.08 3.44
CA GLN A 71 2.51 9.37 2.04
C GLN A 71 3.26 10.57 1.53
N GLN A 72 3.86 10.47 0.34
CA GLN A 72 4.43 11.61 -0.38
C GLN A 72 3.55 11.97 -1.58
N GLN A 73 3.34 13.28 -1.77
CA GLN A 73 2.38 13.80 -2.77
C GLN A 73 2.82 13.56 -4.21
N GLU A 74 4.14 13.52 -4.47
CA GLU A 74 4.68 13.33 -5.81
C GLU A 74 5.05 11.88 -6.12
N ASP A 75 4.34 10.93 -5.51
CA ASP A 75 4.37 9.55 -5.90
C ASP A 75 3.90 9.44 -7.36
N GLU A 76 4.83 9.09 -8.26
CA GLU A 76 4.61 9.01 -9.70
C GLU A 76 3.88 7.73 -10.14
N VAL A 77 3.78 6.76 -9.23
CA VAL A 77 3.14 5.46 -9.47
C VAL A 77 1.69 5.46 -9.02
N LEU A 78 1.44 6.02 -7.83
CA LEU A 78 0.14 5.97 -7.17
C LEU A 78 -0.37 7.37 -6.84
N ASP A 79 -1.66 7.60 -7.07
CA ASP A 79 -2.32 8.84 -6.69
C ASP A 79 -2.51 8.89 -5.17
N TYR A 80 -1.78 9.78 -4.50
CA TYR A 80 -1.83 9.94 -3.05
C TYR A 80 -3.24 10.24 -2.51
N ARG A 81 -4.09 10.89 -3.31
CA ARG A 81 -5.45 11.25 -2.91
C ARG A 81 -6.32 10.02 -2.67
N LYS A 82 -6.05 8.92 -3.37
CA LYS A 82 -6.74 7.63 -3.13
C LYS A 82 -6.40 7.06 -1.77
N ALA A 83 -5.11 7.12 -1.38
CA ALA A 83 -4.68 6.68 -0.05
C ALA A 83 -5.30 7.54 1.06
N LEU A 84 -5.38 8.86 0.88
CA LEU A 84 -6.02 9.75 1.85
C LEU A 84 -7.49 9.41 2.07
N ARG A 85 -8.21 9.04 1.03
CA ARG A 85 -9.62 8.66 1.14
C ARG A 85 -9.82 7.30 1.79
N GLU A 86 -9.03 6.31 1.39
CA GLU A 86 -9.13 4.95 1.94
C GLU A 86 -8.79 4.88 3.42
N TYR A 87 -7.80 5.68 3.84
CA TYR A 87 -7.28 5.69 5.20
C TYR A 87 -7.62 6.98 5.94
N GLU A 88 -8.79 7.54 5.70
CA GLU A 88 -9.23 8.86 6.17
C GLU A 88 -9.05 9.07 7.68
N PHE A 89 -9.30 8.05 8.49
CA PHE A 89 -9.22 8.14 9.95
C PHE A 89 -7.95 7.55 10.55
N ALA A 90 -7.02 7.09 9.74
CA ALA A 90 -5.73 6.60 10.21
C ALA A 90 -4.78 7.76 10.54
N ARG A 91 -3.74 7.46 11.33
CA ARG A 91 -2.63 8.41 11.51
C ARG A 91 -1.98 8.66 10.16
N LEU A 92 -1.80 9.93 9.81
CA LEU A 92 -1.26 10.33 8.51
C LEU A 92 -0.04 11.23 8.68
N SER A 93 1.04 10.91 8.00
CA SER A 93 2.17 11.79 7.75
C SER A 93 2.24 12.05 6.24
N LEU A 94 1.70 13.19 5.80
CA LEU A 94 1.69 13.60 4.41
C LEU A 94 2.84 14.58 4.17
N GLU A 95 3.71 14.28 3.21
CA GLU A 95 4.83 15.13 2.82
C GLU A 95 4.63 15.66 1.39
N CYS A 96 4.95 16.94 1.18
CA CYS A 96 5.03 17.53 -0.15
C CYS A 96 6.24 16.99 -0.89
N GLY A 97 6.14 16.81 -2.22
CA GLY A 97 7.23 16.30 -3.03
C GLY A 97 7.45 14.80 -2.86
N GLY A 98 8.70 14.39 -2.97
CA GLY A 98 9.10 13.00 -2.85
C GLY A 98 8.83 12.16 -4.10
N ASN A 99 8.68 10.85 -3.92
CA ASN A 99 8.39 9.90 -4.98
C ASN A 99 7.83 8.59 -4.40
N HIS A 100 7.57 7.60 -5.26
CA HIS A 100 7.05 6.31 -4.81
C HIS A 100 7.99 5.57 -3.85
N ALA A 101 9.30 5.70 -4.01
CA ALA A 101 10.28 5.06 -3.15
C ALA A 101 10.37 5.69 -1.75
N PHE A 102 9.75 6.83 -1.55
CA PHE A 102 9.72 7.61 -0.31
C PHE A 102 11.08 8.24 0.04
N VAL A 103 11.31 9.44 -0.51
CA VAL A 103 12.54 10.21 -0.25
C VAL A 103 12.65 10.55 1.24
N GLY A 104 13.82 10.31 1.82
CA GLY A 104 14.09 10.62 3.22
C GLY A 104 13.46 9.65 4.21
N PHE A 105 13.16 8.43 3.81
CA PHE A 105 12.58 7.40 4.67
C PHE A 105 13.41 7.15 5.93
N GLU A 106 14.71 7.31 5.87
CA GLU A 106 15.64 7.12 7.01
C GLU A 106 15.29 7.93 8.26
N ARG A 107 14.41 8.90 8.13
CA ARG A 107 13.91 9.70 9.28
C ARG A 107 12.88 8.95 10.13
N TYR A 108 12.28 7.88 9.63
CA TYR A 108 11.11 7.24 10.22
C TYR A 108 11.30 5.91 10.94
N PRO A 109 12.35 5.10 10.70
CA PRO A 109 12.42 3.75 11.26
C PRO A 109 12.23 3.68 12.77
N ALA A 110 12.87 4.57 13.53
CA ALA A 110 12.73 4.60 15.00
C ALA A 110 11.29 4.87 15.44
N GLN A 111 10.61 5.80 14.78
CA GLN A 111 9.21 6.15 15.07
C GLN A 111 8.26 5.02 14.69
N ILE A 112 8.53 4.32 13.59
CA ILE A 112 7.75 3.17 13.15
C ILE A 112 7.88 2.03 14.16
N ILE A 113 9.09 1.72 14.60
CA ILE A 113 9.33 0.68 15.61
C ILE A 113 8.54 1.01 16.89
N HIS A 114 8.57 2.24 17.33
CA HIS A 114 7.81 2.69 18.49
C HIS A 114 6.30 2.54 18.28
N PHE A 115 5.80 2.97 17.13
CA PHE A 115 4.39 2.86 16.78
C PHE A 115 3.90 1.40 16.76
N LEU A 116 4.73 0.49 16.24
CA LEU A 116 4.42 -0.93 16.18
C LEU A 116 4.47 -1.63 17.56
N GLY A 117 4.97 -0.95 18.59
CA GLY A 117 5.08 -1.49 19.94
C GLY A 117 6.25 -2.44 20.13
N LEU A 118 7.26 -2.30 19.31
CA LEU A 118 8.46 -3.16 19.34
C LEU A 118 9.61 -2.53 20.14
#